data_00835b374d961bc23c5089a2a27fb3b0
#
_entry.id   00835b374d961bc23c5089a2a27fb3b0
#
_cell.length_a   1.000
_cell.length_b   1.000
_cell.length_c   1.000
_cell.angle_alpha   90.00
_cell.angle_beta   90.00
_cell.angle_gamma   90.00
#
_symmetry.space_group_name_H-M   'P 1'
#
loop_
_entity.id
_entity.type
_entity.pdbx_description
1 polymer ?
#
loop_
_entity_poly.entity_id
_entity_poly.type
_entity_poly.pdbx_seq_one_letter_code
_entity_poly.pdbx_strand_id
1 'polypeptide(L)'
;MERLNPGELKIALFCRGLRIGPGCNLEEDARFLSRTRAGLGSGLDLVIPGDLKDLWVNVPVEEDFVEDSPFLLIGRQGTYWVRDGESRNEYEIEIPNQPNWYAAKTSKGTPMYRVGVLQGTYLGIYVSNSCSFWHHSPSMGCKFCTTGLNVGVNEIVEKDIEDVVEVARAAKAENGITFVHLNSGFAAKDRSLDVIAPYVKTLKERVGVLTGVQVTPSPNHWKYDWLLDCGADHFSFCYEFHNPQVFAQACPGKEKFIGQRTFLNALEYTAKKMGPGRVSGEIIAGVEPLEDTLRAIDYIAGLGAFPTVCIFRPTLGSEMERYPSPHYNDMRLVMEYMWDACRRNGILIGVAPNIEVSLVVTPDDSRYLPKRTMAWHVYEMKLKAAKRLARPLFSKELRPHLVKGDPTRYPAGASPLKIAPGLAPWPEGSRDMSSTIR
;
A
#
# COMPACT_ATOMS: atom_id res chain seq x y z
N MET A 1 25.42 20.83 0.64
CA MET A 1 24.61 19.92 -0.21
C MET A 1 23.49 20.72 -0.85
N GLU A 2 23.08 20.35 -2.06
CA GLU A 2 21.95 20.94 -2.76
C GLU A 2 20.64 20.64 -2.03
N ARG A 3 19.65 21.51 -2.17
CA ARG A 3 18.31 21.31 -1.58
C ARG A 3 17.61 20.13 -2.28
N LEU A 4 17.12 19.16 -1.51
CA LEU A 4 16.35 18.03 -2.05
C LEU A 4 15.02 18.50 -2.66
N ASN A 5 14.66 17.97 -3.81
CA ASN A 5 13.31 18.15 -4.35
C ASN A 5 12.30 17.24 -3.59
N PRO A 6 10.97 17.44 -3.75
CA PRO A 6 9.98 16.65 -2.99
C PRO A 6 10.12 15.14 -3.12
N GLY A 7 10.45 14.61 -4.31
CA GLY A 7 10.67 13.17 -4.52
C GLY A 7 11.91 12.66 -3.82
N GLU A 8 13.00 13.41 -3.87
CA GLU A 8 14.24 13.10 -3.17
C GLU A 8 14.04 13.13 -1.65
N LEU A 9 13.30 14.13 -1.13
CA LEU A 9 12.98 14.21 0.29
C LEU A 9 12.12 13.01 0.74
N LYS A 10 11.10 12.62 -0.02
CA LYS A 10 10.28 11.42 0.27
C LYS A 10 11.14 10.17 0.40
N ILE A 11 12.06 9.95 -0.55
CA ILE A 11 12.97 8.79 -0.53
C ILE A 11 13.94 8.86 0.68
N ALA A 12 14.51 10.04 0.93
CA ALA A 12 15.43 10.26 2.05
C ALA A 12 14.76 9.98 3.40
N LEU A 13 13.52 10.42 3.57
CA LEU A 13 12.72 10.16 4.77
C LEU A 13 12.42 8.65 4.94
N PHE A 14 12.12 7.93 3.87
CA PHE A 14 11.97 6.46 3.96
C PHE A 14 13.25 5.75 4.37
N CYS A 15 14.40 6.17 3.80
CA CYS A 15 15.68 5.52 4.07
C CYS A 15 16.28 5.87 5.43
N ARG A 16 16.02 7.07 5.93
CA ARG A 16 16.74 7.62 7.10
C ARG A 16 15.82 7.93 8.28
N GLY A 17 14.49 7.86 8.08
CA GLY A 17 13.52 8.18 9.12
C GLY A 17 13.51 9.66 9.52
N LEU A 18 12.73 9.98 10.55
CA LEU A 18 12.55 11.35 11.06
C LEU A 18 12.55 11.34 12.59
N ARG A 19 13.52 12.01 13.20
CA ARG A 19 13.52 12.25 14.64
C ARG A 19 12.52 13.33 15.00
N ILE A 20 11.90 13.20 16.16
CA ILE A 20 10.94 14.18 16.66
C ILE A 20 11.68 15.17 17.54
N GLY A 21 11.62 16.44 17.19
CA GLY A 21 12.30 17.52 17.92
C GLY A 21 11.52 18.00 19.14
N PRO A 22 12.21 18.70 20.06
CA PRO A 22 11.56 19.34 21.20
C PRO A 22 10.49 20.34 20.76
N GLY A 23 9.36 20.35 21.42
CA GLY A 23 8.25 21.26 21.13
C GLY A 23 7.24 20.74 20.09
N CYS A 24 7.47 19.55 19.56
CA CYS A 24 6.42 18.81 18.87
C CYS A 24 5.67 17.98 19.94
N ASN A 25 4.50 18.43 20.38
CA ASN A 25 3.67 17.71 21.37
C ASN A 25 2.96 16.54 20.70
N LEU A 26 3.70 15.45 20.46
CA LEU A 26 3.17 14.26 19.81
C LEU A 26 2.17 13.51 20.69
N GLU A 27 2.38 13.53 22.01
CA GLU A 27 1.55 12.81 22.97
C GLU A 27 0.15 13.42 23.12
N GLU A 28 0.02 14.73 22.89
CA GLU A 28 -1.24 15.46 23.02
C GLU A 28 -1.97 15.67 21.67
N ASP A 29 -1.26 15.51 20.57
CA ASP A 29 -1.79 15.74 19.23
C ASP A 29 -2.15 14.43 18.52
N ALA A 30 -3.43 14.15 18.38
CA ALA A 30 -3.93 12.95 17.70
C ALA A 30 -3.43 12.78 16.24
N ARG A 31 -2.92 13.84 15.61
CA ARG A 31 -2.31 13.79 14.26
C ARG A 31 -1.02 12.96 14.24
N PHE A 32 -0.31 12.89 15.35
CA PHE A 32 0.96 12.17 15.47
C PHE A 32 0.81 10.70 15.79
N LEU A 33 -0.39 10.15 15.84
CA LEU A 33 -0.57 8.73 16.07
C LEU A 33 0.07 7.93 14.95
N SER A 34 1.20 7.36 15.27
CA SER A 34 1.78 6.28 14.49
C SER A 34 0.82 5.10 14.48
N ARG A 35 0.54 4.52 13.30
CA ARG A 35 -0.38 3.39 13.20
C ARG A 35 0.27 2.25 12.46
N THR A 36 0.30 1.11 13.12
CA THR A 36 0.66 -0.14 12.44
C THR A 36 -0.34 -0.42 11.33
N ARG A 37 0.16 -0.67 10.13
CA ARG A 37 -0.64 -1.04 8.96
C ARG A 37 -0.22 -2.42 8.49
N ALA A 38 -1.16 -3.16 7.93
CA ALA A 38 -0.95 -4.56 7.56
C ALA A 38 0.36 -4.76 6.78
N GLY A 39 1.37 -5.31 7.43
CA GLY A 39 2.65 -5.70 6.82
C GLY A 39 3.67 -4.60 6.55
N LEU A 40 3.33 -3.30 6.69
CA LEU A 40 4.20 -2.18 6.31
C LEU A 40 4.70 -1.34 7.49
N GLY A 41 4.44 -1.77 8.71
CA GLY A 41 4.85 -1.08 9.93
C GLY A 41 4.03 0.17 10.25
N SER A 42 4.50 0.88 11.25
CA SER A 42 3.93 2.15 11.71
C SER A 42 4.82 3.32 11.32
N GLY A 43 4.25 4.52 11.25
CA GLY A 43 5.00 5.73 10.94
C GLY A 43 4.12 6.96 11.00
N LEU A 44 4.76 8.12 10.92
CA LEU A 44 4.09 9.41 10.88
C LEU A 44 3.72 9.78 9.45
N ASP A 45 2.44 10.06 9.19
CA ASP A 45 2.00 10.54 7.88
C ASP A 45 2.33 12.02 7.72
N LEU A 46 3.06 12.37 6.66
CA LEU A 46 3.39 13.72 6.25
C LEU A 46 2.97 13.97 4.81
N VAL A 47 2.72 15.25 4.50
CA VAL A 47 2.54 15.74 3.13
C VAL A 47 3.69 16.71 2.83
N ILE A 48 4.41 16.43 1.75
CA ILE A 48 5.50 17.26 1.23
C ILE A 48 4.92 18.07 0.06
N PRO A 49 4.75 19.39 0.19
CA PRO A 49 4.27 20.23 -0.90
C PRO A 49 5.18 20.17 -2.12
N GLY A 50 4.59 20.13 -3.32
CA GLY A 50 5.35 20.04 -4.55
C GLY A 50 4.74 20.76 -5.74
N ASP A 51 5.58 21.17 -6.70
CA ASP A 51 5.15 21.91 -7.91
C ASP A 51 4.40 21.03 -8.94
N LEU A 52 4.57 19.72 -8.90
CA LEU A 52 3.84 18.78 -9.76
C LEU A 52 2.58 18.23 -9.06
N LYS A 53 2.72 17.90 -7.80
CA LYS A 53 1.71 17.41 -6.86
C LYS A 53 2.29 17.34 -5.47
N ASP A 54 1.45 17.30 -4.46
CA ASP A 54 1.88 17.00 -3.10
C ASP A 54 2.22 15.51 -2.96
N LEU A 55 3.26 15.20 -2.19
CA LEU A 55 3.68 13.83 -1.94
C LEU A 55 3.37 13.40 -0.52
N TRP A 56 2.64 12.32 -0.39
CA TRP A 56 2.35 11.70 0.89
C TRP A 56 3.45 10.71 1.26
N VAL A 57 3.87 10.70 2.51
CA VAL A 57 4.88 9.77 3.04
C VAL A 57 4.52 9.33 4.45
N ASN A 58 4.63 8.03 4.71
CA ASN A 58 4.55 7.45 6.05
C ASN A 58 5.98 7.23 6.55
N VAL A 59 6.48 8.19 7.31
CA VAL A 59 7.89 8.25 7.71
C VAL A 59 8.15 7.37 8.92
N PRO A 60 9.24 6.55 8.92
CA PRO A 60 9.72 5.86 10.10
C PRO A 60 10.11 6.85 11.21
N VAL A 61 9.63 6.62 12.42
CA VAL A 61 9.90 7.47 13.60
C VAL A 61 10.27 6.68 14.86
N GLU A 62 10.06 5.36 14.85
CA GLU A 62 10.22 4.49 16.03
C GLU A 62 11.32 3.43 15.83
N GLU A 63 11.74 3.16 14.60
CA GLU A 63 12.73 2.15 14.27
C GLU A 63 14.13 2.58 14.71
N ASP A 64 15.00 1.65 15.15
CA ASP A 64 16.34 1.92 15.72
C ASP A 64 17.19 2.83 14.82
N PHE A 65 17.13 2.65 13.49
CA PHE A 65 17.95 3.46 12.58
C PHE A 65 17.55 4.96 12.54
N VAL A 66 16.40 5.31 13.11
CA VAL A 66 15.93 6.70 13.17
C VAL A 66 16.74 7.53 14.17
N GLU A 67 17.37 6.91 15.16
CA GLU A 67 18.22 7.62 16.14
C GLU A 67 19.35 8.38 15.45
N ASP A 68 19.92 7.82 14.38
CA ASP A 68 21.00 8.40 13.58
C ASP A 68 20.51 9.29 12.43
N SER A 69 19.21 9.54 12.32
CA SER A 69 18.65 10.34 11.23
C SER A 69 19.16 11.80 11.30
N PRO A 70 19.57 12.39 10.17
CA PRO A 70 19.86 13.83 10.11
C PRO A 70 18.58 14.67 10.12
N PHE A 71 17.42 14.06 9.82
CA PHE A 71 16.16 14.76 9.73
C PHE A 71 15.52 14.92 11.10
N LEU A 72 15.10 16.16 11.40
CA LEU A 72 14.44 16.52 12.66
C LEU A 72 13.13 17.24 12.36
N LEU A 73 12.03 16.73 12.90
CA LEU A 73 10.74 17.43 12.86
C LEU A 73 10.78 18.62 13.84
N ILE A 74 10.33 19.77 13.38
CA ILE A 74 10.27 21.01 14.16
C ILE A 74 8.90 21.65 13.98
N GLY A 75 8.25 22.00 15.08
CA GLY A 75 7.03 22.81 15.11
C GLY A 75 7.34 24.28 15.39
N ARG A 76 6.83 25.21 14.57
CA ARG A 76 6.94 26.66 14.78
C ARG A 76 5.61 27.34 14.45
N GLN A 77 4.98 27.93 15.43
CA GLN A 77 3.75 28.75 15.24
C GLN A 77 2.64 28.02 14.46
N GLY A 78 2.48 26.71 14.70
CA GLY A 78 1.46 25.89 14.04
C GLY A 78 1.85 25.35 12.66
N THR A 79 3.06 25.66 12.17
CA THR A 79 3.63 25.10 10.94
C THR A 79 4.72 24.08 11.29
N TYR A 80 4.87 23.03 10.49
CA TYR A 80 5.85 21.98 10.69
C TYR A 80 6.92 21.99 9.62
N TRP A 81 8.14 21.67 10.02
CA TRP A 81 9.31 21.67 9.15
C TRP A 81 10.15 20.42 9.41
N VAL A 82 10.71 19.88 8.35
CA VAL A 82 11.79 18.90 8.43
C VAL A 82 13.09 19.65 8.25
N ARG A 83 13.93 19.67 9.30
CA ARG A 83 15.30 20.22 9.25
C ARG A 83 16.26 19.11 8.92
N ASP A 84 17.08 19.31 7.91
CA ASP A 84 18.20 18.45 7.57
C ASP A 84 19.47 18.97 8.26
N GLY A 85 19.98 18.19 9.21
CA GLY A 85 21.19 18.55 9.98
C GLY A 85 22.48 18.53 9.16
N GLU A 86 22.52 17.80 8.04
CA GLU A 86 23.70 17.71 7.17
C GLU A 86 23.78 18.91 6.21
N SER A 87 22.69 19.26 5.54
CA SER A 87 22.65 20.36 4.58
C SER A 87 22.23 21.70 5.18
N ARG A 88 21.66 21.67 6.39
CA ARG A 88 21.02 22.81 7.07
C ARG A 88 19.77 23.37 6.34
N ASN A 89 19.27 22.66 5.36
CA ASN A 89 18.01 23.02 4.70
C ASN A 89 16.81 22.72 5.62
N GLU A 90 15.75 23.50 5.45
CA GLU A 90 14.46 23.26 6.10
C GLU A 90 13.40 23.09 5.02
N TYR A 91 12.54 22.09 5.18
CA TYR A 91 11.46 21.76 4.27
C TYR A 91 10.15 21.91 5.01
N GLU A 92 9.32 22.81 4.55
CA GLU A 92 7.96 22.92 5.07
C GLU A 92 7.17 21.67 4.70
N ILE A 93 6.42 21.13 5.66
CA ILE A 93 5.58 19.95 5.49
C ILE A 93 4.24 20.18 6.18
N GLU A 94 3.25 19.38 5.78
CA GLU A 94 1.97 19.36 6.45
C GLU A 94 1.80 18.02 7.19
N ILE A 95 1.19 18.08 8.37
CA ILE A 95 0.74 16.89 9.09
C ILE A 95 -0.76 16.80 8.90
N PRO A 96 -1.27 15.77 8.18
CA PRO A 96 -2.69 15.67 7.88
C PRO A 96 -3.49 15.46 9.17
N ASN A 97 -4.62 16.16 9.27
CA ASN A 97 -5.54 15.96 10.38
C ASN A 97 -6.11 14.54 10.36
N GLN A 98 -6.34 13.97 11.55
CA GLN A 98 -7.11 12.74 11.63
C GLN A 98 -8.56 12.99 11.18
N PRO A 99 -9.12 12.10 10.37
CA PRO A 99 -10.53 12.19 10.02
C PRO A 99 -11.45 12.08 11.25
N ASN A 100 -12.53 12.85 11.26
CA ASN A 100 -13.52 12.78 12.34
C ASN A 100 -14.15 11.38 12.48
N TRP A 101 -14.32 10.67 11.35
CA TRP A 101 -14.88 9.32 11.39
C TRP A 101 -13.98 8.30 12.11
N TYR A 102 -12.68 8.61 12.35
CA TYR A 102 -11.84 7.74 13.20
C TYR A 102 -12.37 7.65 14.64
N ALA A 103 -12.97 8.72 15.16
CA ALA A 103 -13.57 8.74 16.49
C ALA A 103 -14.99 8.13 16.51
N ALA A 104 -15.58 7.86 15.32
CA ALA A 104 -16.95 7.34 15.22
C ALA A 104 -16.99 5.80 15.29
N LYS A 105 -18.19 5.27 15.50
CA LYS A 105 -18.51 3.85 15.45
C LYS A 105 -19.52 3.59 14.33
N THR A 106 -19.46 2.40 13.75
CA THR A 106 -20.49 1.92 12.82
C THR A 106 -21.83 1.69 13.54
N SER A 107 -22.89 1.47 12.78
CA SER A 107 -24.21 1.13 13.34
C SER A 107 -24.20 -0.13 14.20
N LYS A 108 -23.22 -1.01 14.02
CA LYS A 108 -22.97 -2.21 14.82
C LYS A 108 -22.09 -1.97 16.05
N GLY A 109 -21.65 -0.71 16.27
CA GLY A 109 -20.80 -0.34 17.41
C GLY A 109 -19.31 -0.57 17.21
N THR A 110 -18.87 -0.98 16.02
CA THR A 110 -17.46 -1.19 15.69
C THR A 110 -16.75 0.16 15.51
N PRO A 111 -15.61 0.42 16.18
CA PRO A 111 -14.83 1.64 15.92
C PRO A 111 -14.39 1.70 14.46
N MET A 112 -14.72 2.77 13.74
CA MET A 112 -14.53 2.84 12.30
C MET A 112 -13.06 2.73 11.90
N TYR A 113 -12.12 3.33 12.68
CA TYR A 113 -10.68 3.25 12.40
C TYR A 113 -10.11 1.83 12.46
N ARG A 114 -10.81 0.90 13.14
CA ARG A 114 -10.40 -0.51 13.20
C ARG A 114 -10.92 -1.34 12.02
N VAL A 115 -11.81 -0.80 11.21
CA VAL A 115 -12.32 -1.41 9.98
C VAL A 115 -11.44 -1.06 8.79
N GLY A 116 -11.01 0.21 8.69
CA GLY A 116 -10.12 0.68 7.64
C GLY A 116 -9.44 1.98 8.01
N VAL A 117 -8.34 2.30 7.34
CA VAL A 117 -7.55 3.50 7.58
C VAL A 117 -7.13 4.16 6.26
N LEU A 118 -6.94 5.48 6.29
CA LEU A 118 -6.36 6.19 5.15
C LEU A 118 -4.87 5.82 5.00
N GLN A 119 -4.43 5.65 3.76
CA GLN A 119 -3.04 5.39 3.39
C GLN A 119 -2.60 6.40 2.32
N GLY A 120 -2.51 7.66 2.73
CA GLY A 120 -2.51 8.81 1.84
C GLY A 120 -3.94 9.27 1.61
N THR A 121 -4.38 9.35 0.35
CA THR A 121 -5.72 9.83 0.00
C THR A 121 -6.73 8.73 -0.31
N TYR A 122 -6.39 7.46 -0.10
CA TYR A 122 -7.26 6.33 -0.31
C TYR A 122 -7.49 5.50 0.96
N LEU A 123 -8.54 4.71 0.98
CA LEU A 123 -8.89 3.85 2.10
C LEU A 123 -8.28 2.45 1.93
N GLY A 124 -7.42 2.05 2.86
CA GLY A 124 -6.89 0.69 2.96
C GLY A 124 -7.72 -0.15 3.92
N ILE A 125 -8.10 -1.35 3.49
CA ILE A 125 -8.86 -2.32 4.31
C ILE A 125 -8.25 -3.70 4.18
N TYR A 126 -7.84 -4.27 5.31
CA TYR A 126 -7.41 -5.66 5.38
C TYR A 126 -8.61 -6.52 5.77
N VAL A 127 -9.17 -7.27 4.81
CA VAL A 127 -10.51 -7.90 4.94
C VAL A 127 -10.55 -9.26 5.61
N SER A 128 -9.39 -9.88 5.88
CA SER A 128 -9.31 -11.24 6.43
C SER A 128 -8.65 -11.28 7.80
N ASN A 129 -8.68 -12.46 8.41
CA ASN A 129 -7.77 -12.79 9.51
C ASN A 129 -6.32 -12.55 9.10
N SER A 130 -5.43 -12.42 10.08
CA SER A 130 -4.00 -12.39 9.83
C SER A 130 -3.58 -13.54 8.91
N CYS A 131 -2.53 -13.30 8.12
CA CYS A 131 -2.03 -14.25 7.15
C CYS A 131 -1.79 -15.62 7.77
N SER A 132 -2.31 -16.71 7.16
CA SER A 132 -2.17 -18.06 7.68
C SER A 132 -0.72 -18.48 7.86
N PHE A 133 0.23 -17.90 7.12
CA PHE A 133 1.66 -18.17 7.29
C PHE A 133 2.20 -17.70 8.63
N TRP A 134 1.64 -16.64 9.20
CA TRP A 134 2.03 -16.10 10.49
C TRP A 134 1.80 -17.09 11.63
N HIS A 135 0.77 -17.92 11.50
CA HIS A 135 0.37 -18.88 12.54
C HIS A 135 0.91 -20.29 12.34
N HIS A 136 1.74 -20.50 11.33
CA HIS A 136 2.42 -21.78 11.14
C HIS A 136 3.46 -22.03 12.24
N SER A 137 3.62 -23.29 12.62
CA SER A 137 4.71 -23.72 13.52
C SER A 137 5.61 -24.73 12.79
N PRO A 138 6.90 -24.41 12.51
CA PRO A 138 7.53 -23.09 12.71
C PRO A 138 6.89 -22.00 11.84
N SER A 139 7.11 -20.74 12.20
CA SER A 139 6.57 -19.59 11.44
C SER A 139 6.95 -19.68 9.96
N MET A 140 5.97 -19.41 9.09
CA MET A 140 6.13 -19.31 7.63
C MET A 140 5.82 -17.91 7.13
N GLY A 141 5.72 -16.92 8.04
CA GLY A 141 5.52 -15.51 7.71
C GLY A 141 6.65 -14.96 6.86
N CYS A 142 6.36 -13.92 6.09
CA CYS A 142 7.41 -13.13 5.47
C CYS A 142 8.20 -12.42 6.57
N LYS A 143 9.53 -12.50 6.55
CA LYS A 143 10.41 -12.08 7.65
C LYS A 143 10.36 -10.58 7.96
N PHE A 144 9.95 -9.77 7.01
CA PHE A 144 9.78 -8.32 7.14
C PHE A 144 8.37 -7.91 7.56
N CYS A 145 7.40 -8.83 7.62
CA CYS A 145 5.98 -8.53 7.76
C CYS A 145 5.54 -8.54 9.23
N THR A 146 4.72 -7.57 9.62
CA THR A 146 4.15 -7.43 10.98
C THR A 146 2.63 -7.59 11.03
N THR A 147 2.02 -8.15 9.99
CA THR A 147 0.55 -8.30 9.90
C THR A 147 -0.05 -8.99 11.13
N GLY A 148 0.62 -10.01 11.67
CA GLY A 148 0.14 -10.72 12.85
C GLY A 148 0.16 -9.89 14.14
N LEU A 149 0.96 -8.84 14.20
CA LEU A 149 0.97 -7.90 15.33
C LEU A 149 -0.12 -6.81 15.20
N ASN A 150 -0.63 -6.62 14.00
CA ASN A 150 -1.61 -5.57 13.70
C ASN A 150 -3.06 -6.07 13.77
N VAL A 151 -3.35 -7.18 13.09
CA VAL A 151 -4.71 -7.75 12.99
C VAL A 151 -5.11 -8.35 14.34
N GLY A 152 -6.24 -7.92 14.88
CA GLY A 152 -6.70 -8.25 16.22
C GLY A 152 -6.33 -7.19 17.27
N VAL A 153 -5.29 -6.38 17.03
CA VAL A 153 -4.86 -5.29 17.92
C VAL A 153 -5.36 -3.94 17.42
N ASN A 154 -4.80 -3.44 16.33
CA ASN A 154 -5.21 -2.15 15.75
C ASN A 154 -6.40 -2.30 14.78
N GLU A 155 -6.47 -3.42 14.09
CA GLU A 155 -7.59 -3.76 13.20
C GLU A 155 -8.40 -4.91 13.79
N ILE A 156 -9.71 -4.91 13.57
CA ILE A 156 -10.56 -6.06 13.90
C ILE A 156 -10.24 -7.23 12.97
N VAL A 157 -10.37 -8.45 13.51
CA VAL A 157 -10.05 -9.68 12.79
C VAL A 157 -10.98 -9.90 11.61
N GLU A 158 -12.29 -9.81 11.82
CA GLU A 158 -13.32 -9.99 10.79
C GLU A 158 -14.02 -8.67 10.51
N LYS A 159 -14.04 -8.25 9.24
CA LYS A 159 -14.75 -7.05 8.81
C LYS A 159 -16.11 -7.43 8.26
N ASP A 160 -17.14 -6.92 8.91
CA ASP A 160 -18.50 -7.03 8.38
C ASP A 160 -18.66 -6.13 7.14
N ILE A 161 -19.40 -6.61 6.14
CA ILE A 161 -19.59 -5.87 4.87
C ILE A 161 -20.30 -4.54 5.11
N GLU A 162 -21.28 -4.48 6.02
CA GLU A 162 -22.00 -3.24 6.35
C GLU A 162 -21.05 -2.24 7.02
N ASP A 163 -20.22 -2.69 7.96
CA ASP A 163 -19.20 -1.84 8.58
C ASP A 163 -18.24 -1.26 7.54
N VAL A 164 -17.80 -2.07 6.58
CA VAL A 164 -16.93 -1.60 5.46
C VAL A 164 -17.66 -0.55 4.60
N VAL A 165 -18.92 -0.74 4.29
CA VAL A 165 -19.73 0.24 3.53
C VAL A 165 -19.88 1.56 4.29
N GLU A 166 -20.17 1.51 5.59
CA GLU A 166 -20.30 2.70 6.42
C GLU A 166 -19.00 3.49 6.49
N VAL A 167 -17.88 2.80 6.73
CA VAL A 167 -16.54 3.41 6.78
C VAL A 167 -16.16 4.02 5.43
N ALA A 168 -16.37 3.28 4.33
CA ALA A 168 -16.06 3.80 2.99
C ALA A 168 -16.91 5.02 2.61
N ARG A 169 -18.18 5.07 3.04
CA ARG A 169 -19.06 6.24 2.86
C ARG A 169 -18.58 7.43 3.68
N ALA A 170 -18.22 7.22 4.95
CA ALA A 170 -17.71 8.26 5.81
C ALA A 170 -16.39 8.84 5.26
N ALA A 171 -15.44 7.99 4.89
CA ALA A 171 -14.18 8.40 4.27
C ALA A 171 -14.40 9.13 2.94
N LYS A 172 -15.37 8.70 2.12
CA LYS A 172 -15.70 9.38 0.87
C LYS A 172 -16.32 10.76 1.11
N ALA A 173 -17.22 10.87 2.08
CA ALA A 173 -17.89 12.12 2.41
C ALA A 173 -16.94 13.18 2.99
N GLU A 174 -16.03 12.77 3.89
CA GLU A 174 -15.13 13.68 4.59
C GLU A 174 -13.83 13.93 3.82
N ASN A 175 -13.20 12.86 3.30
CA ASN A 175 -11.86 12.94 2.70
C ASN A 175 -11.88 12.89 1.18
N GLY A 176 -13.05 12.69 0.54
CA GLY A 176 -13.17 12.63 -0.91
C GLY A 176 -12.42 11.45 -1.54
N ILE A 177 -12.30 10.32 -0.81
CA ILE A 177 -11.62 9.15 -1.37
C ILE A 177 -12.29 8.70 -2.66
N THR A 178 -11.48 8.28 -3.61
CA THR A 178 -11.94 7.73 -4.90
C THR A 178 -11.63 6.25 -5.04
N PHE A 179 -10.78 5.72 -4.17
CA PHE A 179 -10.24 4.38 -4.25
C PHE A 179 -10.25 3.68 -2.89
N VAL A 180 -10.64 2.41 -2.88
CA VAL A 180 -10.52 1.51 -1.73
C VAL A 180 -9.60 0.36 -2.13
N HIS A 181 -8.51 0.18 -1.40
CA HIS A 181 -7.58 -0.92 -1.59
C HIS A 181 -7.87 -2.04 -0.59
N LEU A 182 -8.37 -3.15 -1.10
CA LEU A 182 -8.71 -4.34 -0.33
C LEU A 182 -7.51 -5.27 -0.28
N ASN A 183 -7.06 -5.58 0.92
CA ASN A 183 -5.89 -6.41 1.15
C ASN A 183 -6.28 -7.66 1.96
N SER A 184 -5.61 -8.78 1.72
CA SER A 184 -5.70 -9.97 2.56
C SER A 184 -4.36 -10.70 2.63
N GLY A 185 -4.14 -11.46 3.71
CA GLY A 185 -3.05 -12.43 3.76
C GLY A 185 -3.38 -13.70 2.96
N PHE A 186 -2.53 -14.69 3.10
CA PHE A 186 -2.75 -16.00 2.50
C PHE A 186 -3.94 -16.70 3.18
N ALA A 187 -4.91 -17.09 2.36
CA ALA A 187 -6.00 -17.97 2.76
C ALA A 187 -5.83 -19.34 2.07
N ALA A 188 -5.75 -20.39 2.88
CA ALA A 188 -5.55 -21.75 2.38
C ALA A 188 -6.63 -22.20 1.39
N LYS A 189 -6.35 -23.24 0.61
CA LYS A 189 -7.27 -23.82 -0.38
C LYS A 189 -7.70 -22.85 -1.48
N ASP A 190 -6.76 -22.01 -1.94
CA ASP A 190 -6.98 -21.05 -3.04
C ASP A 190 -8.17 -20.08 -2.80
N ARG A 191 -8.37 -19.64 -1.54
CA ARG A 191 -9.53 -18.84 -1.13
C ARG A 191 -9.26 -17.34 -1.03
N SER A 192 -8.05 -16.88 -1.28
CA SER A 192 -7.68 -15.46 -1.09
C SER A 192 -8.55 -14.50 -1.91
N LEU A 193 -8.86 -14.85 -3.16
CA LEU A 193 -9.74 -14.04 -4.00
C LEU A 193 -11.23 -14.17 -3.59
N ASP A 194 -11.64 -15.35 -3.12
CA ASP A 194 -13.04 -15.59 -2.71
C ASP A 194 -13.43 -14.72 -1.51
N VAL A 195 -12.50 -14.48 -0.59
CA VAL A 195 -12.72 -13.65 0.60
C VAL A 195 -12.97 -12.18 0.21
N ILE A 196 -12.31 -11.67 -0.84
CA ILE A 196 -12.38 -10.26 -1.24
C ILE A 196 -13.59 -9.94 -2.13
N ALA A 197 -14.03 -10.87 -2.96
CA ALA A 197 -15.05 -10.62 -3.96
C ALA A 197 -16.35 -9.96 -3.46
N PRO A 198 -16.92 -10.32 -2.30
CA PRO A 198 -18.13 -9.69 -1.77
C PRO A 198 -17.94 -8.19 -1.50
N TYR A 199 -16.75 -7.80 -0.99
CA TYR A 199 -16.44 -6.40 -0.71
C TYR A 199 -16.30 -5.58 -1.99
N VAL A 200 -15.60 -6.12 -3.02
CA VAL A 200 -15.45 -5.47 -4.32
C VAL A 200 -16.80 -5.09 -4.89
N LYS A 201 -17.71 -6.07 -5.03
CA LYS A 201 -19.04 -5.86 -5.59
C LYS A 201 -19.84 -4.83 -4.78
N THR A 202 -19.87 -5.00 -3.46
CA THR A 202 -20.68 -4.14 -2.58
C THR A 202 -20.19 -2.69 -2.59
N LEU A 203 -18.87 -2.46 -2.60
CA LEU A 203 -18.30 -1.12 -2.67
C LEU A 203 -18.65 -0.41 -3.99
N LYS A 204 -18.62 -1.12 -5.11
CA LYS A 204 -19.04 -0.56 -6.42
C LYS A 204 -20.52 -0.19 -6.39
N GLU A 205 -21.38 -1.09 -5.94
CA GLU A 205 -22.84 -0.93 -6.01
C GLU A 205 -23.39 0.06 -4.98
N ARG A 206 -22.77 0.16 -3.79
CA ARG A 206 -23.33 0.91 -2.67
C ARG A 206 -22.56 2.17 -2.28
N VAL A 207 -21.29 2.28 -2.66
CA VAL A 207 -20.44 3.44 -2.35
C VAL A 207 -20.03 4.19 -3.62
N GLY A 208 -19.75 3.47 -4.69
CA GLY A 208 -19.29 4.05 -5.96
C GLY A 208 -17.86 4.59 -5.84
N VAL A 209 -16.91 3.71 -5.60
CA VAL A 209 -15.48 3.95 -5.57
C VAL A 209 -14.76 2.99 -6.48
N LEU A 210 -13.55 3.33 -6.91
CA LEU A 210 -12.66 2.37 -7.55
C LEU A 210 -12.18 1.36 -6.50
N THR A 211 -12.02 0.10 -6.92
CA THR A 211 -11.59 -0.99 -6.02
C THR A 211 -10.32 -1.64 -6.52
N GLY A 212 -9.30 -1.68 -5.67
CA GLY A 212 -8.08 -2.43 -5.87
C GLY A 212 -8.04 -3.69 -5.01
N VAL A 213 -7.41 -4.73 -5.53
CA VAL A 213 -7.30 -6.04 -4.88
C VAL A 213 -5.84 -6.43 -4.76
N GLN A 214 -5.37 -6.56 -3.51
CA GLN A 214 -4.02 -6.98 -3.17
C GLN A 214 -4.08 -8.28 -2.37
N VAL A 215 -3.85 -9.40 -3.04
CA VAL A 215 -4.00 -10.73 -2.47
C VAL A 215 -2.90 -11.67 -2.94
N THR A 216 -2.74 -12.78 -2.24
CA THR A 216 -1.94 -13.87 -2.77
C THR A 216 -2.61 -14.46 -4.01
N PRO A 217 -1.84 -14.75 -5.09
CA PRO A 217 -2.39 -15.15 -6.36
C PRO A 217 -3.01 -16.54 -6.33
N SER A 218 -3.95 -16.75 -7.24
CA SER A 218 -4.53 -18.04 -7.57
C SER A 218 -3.89 -18.63 -8.84
N PRO A 219 -3.66 -19.95 -8.92
CA PRO A 219 -3.30 -20.61 -10.17
C PRO A 219 -4.48 -20.67 -11.15
N ASN A 220 -5.70 -20.43 -10.68
CA ASN A 220 -6.93 -20.47 -11.45
C ASN A 220 -7.27 -19.12 -12.05
N HIS A 221 -6.87 -18.85 -13.28
CA HIS A 221 -7.02 -17.55 -13.93
C HIS A 221 -8.46 -17.08 -14.03
N TRP A 222 -9.46 -17.98 -14.12
CA TRP A 222 -10.86 -17.62 -14.15
C TRP A 222 -11.33 -16.84 -12.90
N LYS A 223 -10.61 -16.97 -11.76
CA LYS A 223 -10.92 -16.20 -10.55
C LYS A 223 -10.63 -14.70 -10.71
N TYR A 224 -9.65 -14.34 -11.53
CA TYR A 224 -9.42 -12.93 -11.88
C TYR A 224 -10.53 -12.40 -12.77
N ASP A 225 -10.97 -13.18 -13.76
CA ASP A 225 -12.12 -12.80 -14.61
C ASP A 225 -13.39 -12.63 -13.78
N TRP A 226 -13.60 -13.52 -12.83
CA TRP A 226 -14.70 -13.42 -11.86
C TRP A 226 -14.65 -12.14 -11.04
N LEU A 227 -13.46 -11.76 -10.51
CA LEU A 227 -13.30 -10.52 -9.77
C LEU A 227 -13.50 -9.27 -10.63
N LEU A 228 -13.07 -9.32 -11.90
CA LEU A 228 -13.37 -8.25 -12.87
C LEU A 228 -14.88 -8.11 -13.08
N ASP A 229 -15.60 -9.23 -13.17
CA ASP A 229 -17.06 -9.23 -13.27
C ASP A 229 -17.74 -8.75 -11.97
N CYS A 230 -17.09 -8.91 -10.81
CA CYS A 230 -17.51 -8.29 -9.56
C CYS A 230 -17.18 -6.78 -9.49
N GLY A 231 -16.43 -6.24 -10.45
CA GLY A 231 -16.11 -4.81 -10.55
C GLY A 231 -14.74 -4.40 -10.04
N ALA A 232 -13.76 -5.30 -9.93
CA ALA A 232 -12.39 -4.93 -9.58
C ALA A 232 -11.77 -4.04 -10.67
N ASP A 233 -11.18 -2.91 -10.27
CA ASP A 233 -10.55 -1.94 -11.17
C ASP A 233 -9.05 -2.11 -11.26
N HIS A 234 -8.43 -2.71 -10.24
CA HIS A 234 -6.99 -2.85 -10.10
C HIS A 234 -6.63 -4.15 -9.40
N PHE A 235 -5.57 -4.81 -9.86
CA PHE A 235 -4.89 -5.89 -9.14
C PHE A 235 -3.48 -5.48 -8.76
N SER A 236 -3.07 -5.86 -7.55
CA SER A 236 -1.72 -5.68 -7.04
C SER A 236 -1.16 -7.02 -6.57
N PHE A 237 0.04 -7.35 -7.03
CA PHE A 237 0.72 -8.59 -6.68
C PHE A 237 2.05 -8.32 -5.99
N CYS A 238 2.08 -8.59 -4.67
CA CYS A 238 3.28 -8.46 -3.85
C CYS A 238 4.14 -9.71 -3.96
N TYR A 239 4.95 -9.83 -5.00
CA TYR A 239 5.91 -10.93 -5.08
C TYR A 239 7.27 -10.59 -4.43
N GLU A 240 7.42 -9.37 -3.94
CA GLU A 240 8.45 -8.84 -3.05
C GLU A 240 9.85 -8.80 -3.66
N PHE A 241 10.40 -9.92 -4.12
CA PHE A 241 11.77 -10.04 -4.62
C PHE A 241 11.81 -10.76 -5.94
N HIS A 242 12.62 -10.24 -6.88
CA HIS A 242 12.81 -10.84 -8.21
C HIS A 242 13.84 -11.98 -8.18
N ASN A 243 14.81 -11.87 -7.28
CA ASN A 243 15.78 -12.93 -7.02
C ASN A 243 15.09 -14.12 -6.34
N PRO A 244 15.05 -15.34 -6.96
CA PRO A 244 14.34 -16.47 -6.39
C PRO A 244 14.89 -16.94 -5.05
N GLN A 245 16.20 -16.79 -4.83
CA GLN A 245 16.85 -17.19 -3.58
C GLN A 245 16.45 -16.26 -2.43
N VAL A 246 16.47 -14.94 -2.69
CA VAL A 246 16.02 -13.95 -1.70
C VAL A 246 14.53 -14.12 -1.42
N PHE A 247 13.72 -14.35 -2.47
CA PHE A 247 12.29 -14.63 -2.31
C PHE A 247 12.05 -15.83 -1.39
N ALA A 248 12.72 -16.95 -1.63
CA ALA A 248 12.57 -18.17 -0.81
C ALA A 248 13.00 -17.95 0.64
N GLN A 249 14.10 -17.20 0.87
CA GLN A 249 14.63 -16.93 2.20
C GLN A 249 13.78 -15.94 3.00
N ALA A 250 13.31 -14.86 2.37
CA ALA A 250 12.54 -13.82 3.03
C ALA A 250 11.03 -14.12 3.11
N CYS A 251 10.51 -14.95 2.20
CA CYS A 251 9.09 -15.28 2.08
C CYS A 251 8.83 -16.80 2.09
N PRO A 252 9.26 -17.56 3.14
CA PRO A 252 9.24 -19.02 3.11
C PRO A 252 7.85 -19.61 2.89
N GLY A 253 6.79 -19.01 3.41
CA GLY A 253 5.42 -19.45 3.18
C GLY A 253 4.95 -19.21 1.76
N LYS A 254 5.29 -18.04 1.17
CA LYS A 254 4.98 -17.75 -0.23
C LYS A 254 5.66 -18.74 -1.15
N GLU A 255 6.95 -19.03 -0.93
CA GLU A 255 7.68 -20.02 -1.73
C GLU A 255 7.08 -21.42 -1.60
N LYS A 256 6.88 -21.92 -0.39
CA LYS A 256 6.43 -23.28 -0.15
C LYS A 256 5.01 -23.56 -0.64
N PHE A 257 4.07 -22.63 -0.46
CA PHE A 257 2.63 -22.89 -0.68
C PHE A 257 2.08 -22.26 -1.96
N ILE A 258 2.80 -21.34 -2.58
CA ILE A 258 2.35 -20.59 -3.77
C ILE A 258 3.39 -20.74 -4.89
N GLY A 259 4.67 -20.48 -4.59
CA GLY A 259 5.77 -20.36 -5.54
C GLY A 259 5.81 -18.99 -6.23
N GLN A 260 7.00 -18.42 -6.38
CA GLN A 260 7.21 -17.13 -7.07
C GLN A 260 6.57 -17.12 -8.45
N ARG A 261 6.68 -18.21 -9.22
CA ARG A 261 6.14 -18.32 -10.59
C ARG A 261 4.62 -18.09 -10.65
N THR A 262 3.86 -18.46 -9.63
CA THR A 262 2.42 -18.21 -9.57
C THR A 262 2.11 -16.71 -9.51
N PHE A 263 2.90 -15.94 -8.76
CA PHE A 263 2.79 -14.47 -8.74
C PHE A 263 3.05 -13.86 -10.12
N LEU A 264 4.11 -14.30 -10.79
CA LEU A 264 4.48 -13.80 -12.12
C LEU A 264 3.41 -14.16 -13.16
N ASN A 265 2.88 -15.38 -13.15
CA ASN A 265 1.81 -15.82 -14.04
C ASN A 265 0.52 -14.99 -13.82
N ALA A 266 0.17 -14.69 -12.58
CA ALA A 266 -0.98 -13.86 -12.26
C ALA A 266 -0.81 -12.42 -12.77
N LEU A 267 0.39 -11.87 -12.59
CA LEU A 267 0.76 -10.55 -13.09
C LEU A 267 0.67 -10.50 -14.63
N GLU A 268 1.27 -11.47 -15.33
CA GLU A 268 1.22 -11.59 -16.80
C GLU A 268 -0.23 -11.68 -17.30
N TYR A 269 -1.02 -12.58 -16.70
CA TYR A 269 -2.41 -12.79 -17.10
C TYR A 269 -3.27 -11.53 -16.95
N THR A 270 -3.22 -10.93 -15.75
CA THR A 270 -4.07 -9.78 -15.44
C THR A 270 -3.62 -8.52 -16.17
N ALA A 271 -2.31 -8.28 -16.36
CA ALA A 271 -1.80 -7.17 -17.14
C ALA A 271 -2.26 -7.26 -18.61
N LYS A 272 -2.16 -8.45 -19.22
CA LYS A 272 -2.67 -8.69 -20.56
C LYS A 272 -4.18 -8.47 -20.67
N LYS A 273 -4.94 -8.88 -19.64
CA LYS A 273 -6.41 -8.79 -19.62
C LYS A 273 -6.90 -7.37 -19.45
N MET A 274 -6.28 -6.60 -18.58
CA MET A 274 -6.75 -5.28 -18.17
C MET A 274 -6.16 -4.13 -18.99
N GLY A 275 -5.00 -4.36 -19.60
CA GLY A 275 -4.26 -3.33 -20.34
C GLY A 275 -3.38 -2.45 -19.48
N PRO A 276 -2.61 -1.52 -20.11
CA PRO A 276 -1.55 -0.78 -19.45
C PRO A 276 -2.00 0.06 -18.25
N GLY A 277 -1.20 0.02 -17.17
CA GLY A 277 -1.36 0.89 -15.99
C GLY A 277 -2.51 0.52 -15.06
N ARG A 278 -3.12 -0.68 -15.22
CA ARG A 278 -4.22 -1.14 -14.38
C ARG A 278 -3.85 -2.28 -13.42
N VAL A 279 -2.64 -2.80 -13.52
CA VAL A 279 -2.10 -3.83 -12.66
C VAL A 279 -0.76 -3.38 -12.13
N SER A 280 -0.46 -3.65 -10.87
CA SER A 280 0.85 -3.40 -10.28
C SER A 280 1.56 -4.69 -9.86
N GLY A 281 2.88 -4.70 -10.03
CA GLY A 281 3.78 -5.63 -9.36
C GLY A 281 4.45 -4.91 -8.20
N GLU A 282 4.29 -5.41 -6.99
CA GLU A 282 4.91 -4.81 -5.81
C GLU A 282 6.18 -5.56 -5.42
N ILE A 283 7.25 -4.81 -5.23
CA ILE A 283 8.57 -5.30 -4.87
C ILE A 283 9.16 -4.48 -3.72
N ILE A 284 10.07 -5.09 -2.99
CA ILE A 284 10.82 -4.46 -1.89
C ILE A 284 12.25 -4.21 -2.36
N ALA A 285 12.65 -2.94 -2.43
CA ALA A 285 14.02 -2.56 -2.75
C ALA A 285 14.88 -2.40 -1.49
N GLY A 286 16.15 -2.76 -1.62
CA GLY A 286 17.15 -2.62 -0.57
C GLY A 286 17.45 -3.90 0.23
N VAL A 287 16.92 -5.04 -0.18
CA VAL A 287 17.20 -6.37 0.41
C VAL A 287 17.89 -7.29 -0.60
N GLU A 288 17.35 -7.35 -1.82
CA GLU A 288 18.00 -8.09 -2.91
C GLU A 288 19.06 -7.20 -3.60
N PRO A 289 20.00 -7.80 -4.40
CA PRO A 289 20.92 -7.02 -5.22
C PRO A 289 20.20 -6.00 -6.09
N LEU A 290 20.80 -4.81 -6.23
CA LEU A 290 20.22 -3.69 -6.99
C LEU A 290 19.81 -4.09 -8.42
N GLU A 291 20.66 -4.89 -9.09
CA GLU A 291 20.40 -5.35 -10.45
C GLU A 291 19.15 -6.24 -10.54
N ASP A 292 18.83 -7.00 -9.49
CA ASP A 292 17.62 -7.84 -9.45
C ASP A 292 16.38 -6.97 -9.32
N THR A 293 16.44 -5.94 -8.48
CA THR A 293 15.37 -4.93 -8.37
C THR A 293 15.14 -4.20 -9.71
N LEU A 294 16.20 -3.81 -10.43
CA LEU A 294 16.06 -3.18 -11.75
C LEU A 294 15.48 -4.14 -12.79
N ARG A 295 15.87 -5.43 -12.77
CA ARG A 295 15.27 -6.47 -13.63
C ARG A 295 13.78 -6.68 -13.31
N ALA A 296 13.39 -6.62 -12.04
CA ALA A 296 11.99 -6.67 -11.63
C ALA A 296 11.18 -5.52 -12.25
N ILE A 297 11.72 -4.31 -12.19
CA ILE A 297 11.09 -3.11 -12.76
C ILE A 297 10.91 -3.26 -14.28
N ASP A 298 11.94 -3.70 -15.01
CA ASP A 298 11.85 -3.92 -16.46
C ASP A 298 10.84 -5.03 -16.80
N TYR A 299 10.84 -6.12 -16.05
CA TYR A 299 9.88 -7.22 -16.24
C TYR A 299 8.44 -6.74 -16.07
N ILE A 300 8.14 -6.05 -14.96
CA ILE A 300 6.79 -5.56 -14.65
C ILE A 300 6.34 -4.54 -15.73
N ALA A 301 7.20 -3.56 -16.04
CA ALA A 301 6.88 -2.54 -17.03
C ALA A 301 6.73 -3.10 -18.44
N GLY A 302 7.55 -4.10 -18.80
CA GLY A 302 7.46 -4.82 -20.07
C GLY A 302 6.15 -5.55 -20.30
N LEU A 303 5.44 -5.94 -19.23
CA LEU A 303 4.09 -6.53 -19.29
C LEU A 303 2.98 -5.48 -19.48
N GLY A 304 3.28 -4.19 -19.38
CA GLY A 304 2.30 -3.11 -19.30
C GLY A 304 1.73 -2.89 -17.89
N ALA A 305 2.18 -3.65 -16.90
CA ALA A 305 1.93 -3.39 -15.50
C ALA A 305 2.87 -2.28 -14.99
N PHE A 306 2.54 -1.63 -13.87
CA PHE A 306 3.45 -0.67 -13.28
C PHE A 306 4.11 -1.23 -12.00
N PRO A 307 5.41 -1.00 -11.82
CA PRO A 307 6.07 -1.35 -10.57
C PRO A 307 5.62 -0.41 -9.46
N THR A 308 5.41 -0.97 -8.28
CA THR A 308 5.26 -0.24 -7.02
C THR A 308 6.39 -0.70 -6.12
N VAL A 309 7.24 0.24 -5.70
CA VAL A 309 8.45 -0.10 -4.96
C VAL A 309 8.31 0.34 -3.50
N CYS A 310 8.29 -0.66 -2.61
CA CYS A 310 8.48 -0.45 -1.19
C CYS A 310 9.97 -0.31 -0.90
N ILE A 311 10.40 0.81 -0.33
CA ILE A 311 11.73 0.89 0.26
C ILE A 311 11.71 0.03 1.53
N PHE A 312 12.64 -0.93 1.64
CA PHE A 312 12.70 -1.82 2.79
C PHE A 312 12.76 -1.00 4.09
N ARG A 313 11.92 -1.38 5.03
CA ARG A 313 11.89 -0.83 6.38
C ARG A 313 12.17 -1.97 7.37
N PRO A 314 13.20 -1.88 8.21
CA PRO A 314 13.44 -2.81 9.30
C PRO A 314 12.42 -2.56 10.43
N THR A 315 11.19 -3.04 10.19
CA THR A 315 10.03 -2.77 11.03
C THR A 315 10.15 -3.51 12.37
N LEU A 316 9.88 -2.81 13.46
CA LEU A 316 9.89 -3.36 14.82
C LEU A 316 8.95 -4.57 14.95
N GLY A 317 9.43 -5.62 15.60
CA GLY A 317 8.71 -6.88 15.77
C GLY A 317 8.76 -7.81 14.57
N SER A 318 9.40 -7.44 13.46
CA SER A 318 9.71 -8.37 12.36
C SER A 318 11.01 -9.14 12.61
N GLU A 319 11.19 -10.27 11.91
CA GLU A 319 12.48 -10.99 11.97
C GLU A 319 13.63 -10.19 11.35
N MET A 320 13.33 -9.15 10.58
CA MET A 320 14.31 -8.29 9.93
C MET A 320 14.43 -6.90 10.58
N GLU A 321 13.95 -6.73 11.81
CA GLU A 321 13.98 -5.42 12.50
C GLU A 321 15.40 -4.85 12.70
N ARG A 322 16.43 -5.72 12.73
CA ARG A 322 17.83 -5.33 12.89
C ARG A 322 18.62 -5.28 11.59
N TYR A 323 17.96 -5.42 10.45
CA TYR A 323 18.60 -5.24 9.16
C TYR A 323 18.88 -3.75 8.92
N PRO A 324 19.97 -3.44 8.17
CA PRO A 324 20.24 -2.04 7.83
C PRO A 324 19.13 -1.45 6.96
N SER A 325 18.83 -0.18 7.15
CA SER A 325 18.00 0.60 6.24
C SER A 325 18.73 0.77 4.89
N PRO A 326 18.02 0.79 3.75
CA PRO A 326 18.62 0.92 2.43
C PRO A 326 19.34 2.25 2.23
N HIS A 327 20.39 2.24 1.40
CA HIS A 327 21.13 3.44 1.03
C HIS A 327 20.28 4.38 0.15
N TYR A 328 20.24 5.65 0.52
CA TYR A 328 19.48 6.68 -0.20
C TYR A 328 19.83 6.75 -1.69
N ASN A 329 21.13 6.71 -2.06
CA ASN A 329 21.55 6.83 -3.45
C ASN A 329 21.05 5.67 -4.31
N ASP A 330 21.07 4.45 -3.79
CA ASP A 330 20.54 3.27 -4.48
C ASP A 330 19.04 3.38 -4.68
N MET A 331 18.32 3.80 -3.63
CA MET A 331 16.88 3.97 -3.72
C MET A 331 16.48 5.09 -4.68
N ARG A 332 17.21 6.20 -4.68
CA ARG A 332 17.00 7.27 -5.64
C ARG A 332 17.16 6.78 -7.09
N LEU A 333 18.20 5.98 -7.35
CA LEU A 333 18.45 5.36 -8.67
C LEU A 333 17.29 4.43 -9.04
N VAL A 334 16.87 3.54 -8.15
CA VAL A 334 15.74 2.61 -8.36
C VAL A 334 14.47 3.38 -8.75
N MET A 335 14.14 4.46 -8.01
CA MET A 335 12.92 5.22 -8.25
C MET A 335 12.97 6.02 -9.57
N GLU A 336 14.12 6.60 -9.91
CA GLU A 336 14.32 7.26 -11.22
C GLU A 336 14.19 6.26 -12.35
N TYR A 337 14.80 5.07 -12.21
CA TYR A 337 14.70 3.98 -13.17
C TYR A 337 13.26 3.47 -13.34
N MET A 338 12.51 3.34 -12.25
CA MET A 338 11.11 2.95 -12.26
C MET A 338 10.25 3.89 -13.11
N TRP A 339 10.42 5.21 -12.95
CA TRP A 339 9.71 6.18 -13.79
C TRP A 339 10.11 6.03 -15.27
N ASP A 340 11.41 5.88 -15.56
CA ASP A 340 11.89 5.75 -16.93
C ASP A 340 11.38 4.47 -17.60
N ALA A 341 11.32 3.36 -16.87
CA ALA A 341 10.76 2.10 -17.36
C ALA A 341 9.27 2.26 -17.72
N CYS A 342 8.48 2.90 -16.89
CA CYS A 342 7.08 3.21 -17.20
C CYS A 342 6.96 4.11 -18.44
N ARG A 343 7.77 5.16 -18.52
CA ARG A 343 7.80 6.08 -19.68
C ARG A 343 8.17 5.35 -20.98
N ARG A 344 9.18 4.50 -20.96
CA ARG A 344 9.65 3.73 -22.14
C ARG A 344 8.57 2.75 -22.64
N ASN A 345 7.79 2.18 -21.73
CA ASN A 345 6.72 1.24 -22.03
C ASN A 345 5.33 1.92 -22.22
N GLY A 346 5.29 3.26 -22.26
CA GLY A 346 4.05 4.01 -22.51
C GLY A 346 3.01 3.93 -21.39
N ILE A 347 3.43 3.57 -20.18
CA ILE A 347 2.56 3.45 -19.01
C ILE A 347 2.41 4.82 -18.36
N LEU A 348 1.17 5.30 -18.24
CA LEU A 348 0.83 6.56 -17.58
C LEU A 348 0.25 6.26 -16.19
N ILE A 349 0.94 6.69 -15.14
CA ILE A 349 0.48 6.55 -13.75
C ILE A 349 -0.01 7.90 -13.21
N GLY A 350 -0.96 7.87 -12.27
CA GLY A 350 -1.57 9.08 -11.73
C GLY A 350 -2.74 9.61 -12.57
N VAL A 351 -3.29 8.81 -13.49
CA VAL A 351 -4.46 9.21 -14.31
C VAL A 351 -5.74 9.18 -13.49
N ALA A 352 -5.92 8.19 -12.61
CA ALA A 352 -7.04 8.12 -11.69
C ALA A 352 -6.99 9.29 -10.68
N PRO A 353 -8.14 9.90 -10.36
CA PRO A 353 -8.15 11.09 -9.51
C PRO A 353 -7.95 10.73 -8.04
N ASN A 354 -7.23 11.58 -7.32
CA ASN A 354 -7.07 11.55 -5.86
C ASN A 354 -6.62 10.18 -5.31
N ILE A 355 -5.54 9.62 -5.91
CA ILE A 355 -4.87 8.41 -5.38
C ILE A 355 -3.41 8.76 -5.12
N GLU A 356 -3.13 9.23 -3.92
CA GLU A 356 -1.78 9.48 -3.41
C GLU A 356 -1.44 8.44 -2.36
N VAL A 357 -0.24 7.87 -2.45
CA VAL A 357 0.17 6.72 -1.64
C VAL A 357 1.22 7.13 -0.63
N SER A 358 0.95 6.93 0.66
CA SER A 358 1.90 7.29 1.72
C SER A 358 2.93 6.19 2.05
N LEU A 359 2.62 4.93 1.75
CA LEU A 359 3.41 3.77 2.23
C LEU A 359 4.52 3.31 1.28
N VAL A 360 4.45 3.70 0.00
CA VAL A 360 5.37 3.26 -1.05
C VAL A 360 5.71 4.43 -1.98
N VAL A 361 6.68 4.20 -2.86
CA VAL A 361 6.97 5.13 -3.95
C VAL A 361 6.38 4.57 -5.24
N THR A 362 5.57 5.39 -5.90
CA THR A 362 4.95 5.06 -7.19
C THR A 362 5.70 5.73 -8.35
N PRO A 363 5.54 5.27 -9.60
CA PRO A 363 6.09 5.98 -10.74
C PRO A 363 5.61 7.43 -10.86
N ASP A 364 4.41 7.74 -10.34
CA ASP A 364 3.89 9.11 -10.32
C ASP A 364 4.66 10.02 -9.34
N ASP A 365 5.10 9.49 -8.20
CA ASP A 365 5.95 10.20 -7.23
C ASP A 365 7.35 10.43 -7.80
N SER A 366 7.85 9.46 -8.55
CA SER A 366 9.20 9.48 -9.13
C SER A 366 9.39 10.50 -10.26
N ARG A 367 8.33 11.19 -10.70
CA ARG A 367 8.41 12.26 -11.72
C ARG A 367 9.28 13.45 -11.31
N TYR A 368 9.55 13.59 -10.02
CA TYR A 368 10.44 14.62 -9.49
C TYR A 368 11.94 14.35 -9.72
N LEU A 369 12.33 13.09 -9.96
CA LEU A 369 13.72 12.65 -9.96
C LEU A 369 14.46 12.89 -11.27
N PRO A 370 13.88 12.63 -12.47
CA PRO A 370 14.58 12.78 -13.70
C PRO A 370 14.76 14.25 -14.08
N LYS A 371 15.81 14.52 -14.87
CA LYS A 371 15.98 15.84 -15.48
C LYS A 371 14.77 16.17 -16.37
N ARG A 372 14.29 17.40 -16.30
CA ARG A 372 13.14 17.89 -17.08
C ARG A 372 13.51 18.10 -18.57
N THR A 373 13.80 17.01 -19.27
CA THR A 373 14.14 16.95 -20.69
C THR A 373 12.87 17.08 -21.56
N MET A 374 13.04 17.18 -22.90
CA MET A 374 11.92 17.14 -23.84
C MET A 374 11.07 15.89 -23.66
N ALA A 375 11.68 14.72 -23.42
CA ALA A 375 10.95 13.48 -23.18
C ALA A 375 10.08 13.54 -21.91
N TRP A 376 10.59 14.19 -20.85
CA TRP A 376 9.82 14.46 -19.62
C TRP A 376 8.62 15.36 -19.91
N HIS A 377 8.80 16.46 -20.65
CA HIS A 377 7.69 17.35 -21.00
C HIS A 377 6.61 16.68 -21.87
N VAL A 378 7.03 15.83 -22.81
CA VAL A 378 6.10 15.02 -23.64
C VAL A 378 5.29 14.06 -22.75
N TYR A 379 5.93 13.40 -21.77
CA TYR A 379 5.22 12.55 -20.81
C TYR A 379 4.19 13.34 -20.02
N GLU A 380 4.56 14.50 -19.46
CA GLU A 380 3.64 15.36 -18.70
C GLU A 380 2.45 15.84 -19.55
N MET A 381 2.67 16.19 -20.82
CA MET A 381 1.58 16.54 -21.74
C MET A 381 0.62 15.36 -21.98
N LYS A 382 1.17 14.16 -22.19
CA LYS A 382 0.37 12.94 -22.36
C LYS A 382 -0.44 12.63 -21.09
N LEU A 383 0.17 12.75 -19.92
CA LEU A 383 -0.50 12.53 -18.64
C LEU A 383 -1.65 13.53 -18.42
N LYS A 384 -1.42 14.82 -18.69
CA LYS A 384 -2.45 15.87 -18.61
C LYS A 384 -3.60 15.58 -19.58
N ALA A 385 -3.30 15.17 -20.80
CA ALA A 385 -4.32 14.80 -21.80
C ALA A 385 -5.12 13.56 -21.33
N ALA A 386 -4.44 12.52 -20.85
CA ALA A 386 -5.07 11.31 -20.33
C ALA A 386 -6.00 11.61 -19.14
N LYS A 387 -5.56 12.42 -18.17
CA LYS A 387 -6.40 12.88 -17.03
C LYS A 387 -7.68 13.57 -17.52
N ARG A 388 -7.55 14.44 -18.54
CA ARG A 388 -8.69 15.19 -19.09
C ARG A 388 -9.67 14.26 -19.83
N LEU A 389 -9.16 13.34 -20.63
CA LEU A 389 -9.97 12.38 -21.39
C LEU A 389 -10.64 11.34 -20.50
N ALA A 390 -9.97 10.90 -19.44
CA ALA A 390 -10.50 9.89 -18.51
C ALA A 390 -11.52 10.45 -17.49
N ARG A 391 -11.56 11.78 -17.29
CA ARG A 391 -12.45 12.43 -16.30
C ARG A 391 -13.92 12.03 -16.41
N PRO A 392 -14.55 11.96 -17.58
CA PRO A 392 -15.96 11.53 -17.68
C PRO A 392 -16.17 10.07 -17.27
N LEU A 393 -15.20 9.20 -17.59
CA LEU A 393 -15.25 7.78 -17.20
C LEU A 393 -15.17 7.65 -15.69
N PHE A 394 -14.22 8.29 -15.04
CA PHE A 394 -14.11 8.28 -13.58
C PHE A 394 -15.34 8.92 -12.90
N SER A 395 -15.90 9.99 -13.46
CA SER A 395 -17.12 10.59 -12.92
C SER A 395 -18.31 9.63 -12.90
N LYS A 396 -18.34 8.64 -13.80
CA LYS A 396 -19.34 7.58 -13.82
C LYS A 396 -19.01 6.47 -12.83
N GLU A 397 -17.76 6.00 -12.84
CA GLU A 397 -17.29 4.92 -11.95
C GLU A 397 -17.33 5.30 -10.47
N LEU A 398 -17.20 6.59 -10.16
CA LEU A 398 -17.26 7.13 -8.80
C LEU A 398 -18.69 7.39 -8.29
N ARG A 399 -19.70 6.81 -8.94
CA ARG A 399 -21.09 6.80 -8.45
C ARG A 399 -21.51 5.34 -8.22
N PRO A 400 -22.38 5.07 -7.24
CA PRO A 400 -22.96 3.74 -7.07
C PRO A 400 -23.63 3.26 -8.37
N HIS A 401 -23.25 2.07 -8.83
CA HIS A 401 -23.82 1.46 -10.03
C HIS A 401 -23.70 -0.06 -9.97
N LEU A 402 -24.66 -0.75 -10.56
CA LEU A 402 -24.61 -2.20 -10.69
C LEU A 402 -23.40 -2.63 -11.53
N VAL A 403 -22.69 -3.64 -11.06
CA VAL A 403 -21.61 -4.25 -11.84
C VAL A 403 -22.19 -4.92 -13.09
N LYS A 404 -21.47 -4.80 -14.20
CA LYS A 404 -21.95 -5.31 -15.50
C LYS A 404 -21.65 -6.79 -15.72
N GLY A 405 -20.72 -7.33 -14.91
CA GLY A 405 -20.31 -8.71 -15.02
C GLY A 405 -21.38 -9.68 -14.54
N ASP A 406 -21.31 -10.91 -15.04
CA ASP A 406 -22.13 -12.02 -14.58
C ASP A 406 -21.26 -13.02 -13.78
N PRO A 407 -21.16 -12.84 -12.44
CA PRO A 407 -20.38 -13.76 -11.63
C PRO A 407 -20.98 -15.18 -11.56
N THR A 408 -22.21 -15.39 -12.04
CA THR A 408 -22.86 -16.73 -12.02
C THR A 408 -22.34 -17.67 -13.10
N ARG A 409 -21.65 -17.16 -14.11
CA ARG A 409 -21.03 -17.96 -15.18
C ARG A 409 -19.82 -18.78 -14.77
N TYR A 410 -19.32 -18.53 -13.54
CA TYR A 410 -18.15 -19.23 -13.00
C TYR A 410 -18.56 -20.42 -12.12
N PRO A 411 -17.63 -21.38 -11.85
CA PRO A 411 -17.92 -22.53 -11.04
C PRO A 411 -18.54 -22.19 -9.67
N ALA A 412 -19.38 -23.08 -9.14
CA ALA A 412 -20.10 -22.85 -7.88
C ALA A 412 -19.20 -22.54 -6.65
N GLY A 413 -17.92 -22.87 -6.73
CA GLY A 413 -16.91 -22.45 -5.73
C GLY A 413 -16.61 -20.95 -5.74
N ALA A 414 -17.02 -20.21 -6.76
CA ALA A 414 -16.91 -18.75 -6.88
C ALA A 414 -18.06 -17.99 -6.19
N SER A 415 -19.03 -18.68 -5.62
CA SER A 415 -20.05 -18.00 -4.81
C SER A 415 -19.39 -17.34 -3.59
N PRO A 416 -19.71 -16.06 -3.30
CA PRO A 416 -19.26 -15.43 -2.07
C PRO A 416 -19.68 -16.33 -0.92
N LEU A 417 -18.73 -16.90 -0.22
CA LEU A 417 -19.00 -17.65 0.97
C LEU A 417 -19.75 -16.71 1.90
N LYS A 418 -20.96 -17.11 2.32
CA LYS A 418 -21.45 -16.65 3.62
C LYS A 418 -20.28 -16.90 4.56
N ILE A 419 -19.71 -15.86 5.11
CA ILE A 419 -18.67 -15.97 6.14
C ILE A 419 -19.35 -16.83 7.19
N ALA A 420 -18.93 -18.12 7.25
CA ALA A 420 -19.46 -19.00 8.25
C ALA A 420 -19.00 -18.42 9.60
N PRO A 421 -19.89 -18.11 10.51
CA PRO A 421 -19.48 -17.72 11.85
C PRO A 421 -18.76 -18.95 12.44
N GLY A 422 -17.50 -18.76 12.82
CA GLY A 422 -16.76 -19.79 13.52
C GLY A 422 -15.78 -20.60 12.68
N LEU A 423 -14.66 -19.99 12.31
CA LEU A 423 -13.39 -20.70 12.43
C LEU A 423 -13.11 -20.75 13.92
N ALA A 424 -12.96 -21.97 14.46
CA ALA A 424 -12.85 -22.26 15.88
C ALA A 424 -11.99 -21.22 16.63
N PRO A 425 -12.42 -20.82 17.85
CA PRO A 425 -11.59 -19.97 18.68
C PRO A 425 -10.22 -20.64 18.87
N TRP A 426 -9.19 -19.84 18.83
CA TRP A 426 -7.82 -20.23 19.12
C TRP A 426 -7.76 -21.03 20.43
N PRO A 427 -6.87 -22.02 20.53
CA PRO A 427 -6.60 -22.61 21.83
C PRO A 427 -6.08 -21.50 22.76
N GLU A 428 -6.75 -21.30 23.88
CA GLU A 428 -6.32 -20.45 24.96
C GLU A 428 -4.90 -20.86 25.37
N GLY A 429 -3.92 -20.00 25.17
CA GLY A 429 -2.52 -20.28 25.50
C GLY A 429 -1.50 -19.37 24.82
N SER A 430 -1.89 -18.36 24.06
CA SER A 430 -0.97 -17.34 23.56
C SER A 430 -0.65 -16.34 24.66
N ARG A 431 0.63 -16.21 24.95
CA ARG A 431 1.25 -15.33 25.97
C ARG A 431 0.65 -13.93 25.95
N ASP A 432 0.21 -13.49 27.12
CA ASP A 432 -0.12 -12.10 27.43
C ASP A 432 1.12 -11.23 27.16
N MET A 433 1.09 -10.47 26.09
CA MET A 433 2.11 -9.50 25.69
C MET A 433 1.71 -8.07 26.05
N SER A 434 0.79 -7.89 27.01
CA SER A 434 0.36 -6.56 27.47
C SER A 434 1.40 -5.79 28.28
N SER A 435 2.60 -6.36 28.55
CA SER A 435 3.62 -5.78 29.44
C SER A 435 4.88 -5.25 28.75
N THR A 436 4.91 -5.16 27.41
CA THR A 436 6.15 -4.75 26.70
C THR A 436 5.98 -3.48 25.85
N ILE A 437 4.91 -2.71 26.07
CA ILE A 437 4.80 -1.35 25.52
C ILE A 437 4.75 -0.38 26.69
N ARG A 438 5.92 0.10 27.07
CA ARG A 438 6.11 1.35 27.81
C ARG A 438 6.86 2.32 26.94
#